data_578031375e194ef7d733ec5a5f011323
#
_entry.id   578031375e194ef7d733ec5a5f011323
#
_cell.length_a   1.000
_cell.length_b   1.000
_cell.length_c   1.000
_cell.angle_alpha   90.00
_cell.angle_beta   90.00
_cell.angle_gamma   90.00
#
_symmetry.space_group_name_H-M   'P 1'
#
loop_
_entity.id
_entity.type
_entity.pdbx_description
1 polymer ?
#
loop_
_entity_poly.entity_id
_entity_poly.type
_entity_poly.pdbx_seq_one_letter_code
_entity_poly.pdbx_strand_id
1 'polypeptide(L)'
;MTAFTRDGTPVAMEGGGLDFRKREAGGGMSVAFIPLPEGTDLAPALKGLDGDLCQCPHWGYVFKGRIRMRTATGEEVYEAGQAYYWGPGHAPEALEDVDVVEFSPTAEFDAVIDHVKAQAGG
;
A
#
# COMPACT_ATOMS: atom_id res chain seq x y z
N MET A 1 -16.12 18.46 -4.17
CA MET A 1 -14.75 18.65 -3.65
C MET A 1 -14.71 18.13 -2.22
N THR A 2 -13.71 17.34 -1.89
CA THR A 2 -13.71 16.59 -0.63
C THR A 2 -12.29 16.47 -0.09
N ALA A 3 -12.16 16.52 1.24
CA ALA A 3 -10.93 16.20 1.93
C ALA A 3 -11.09 14.85 2.62
N PHE A 4 -9.98 14.13 2.77
CA PHE A 4 -9.94 12.82 3.41
C PHE A 4 -8.97 12.83 4.57
N THR A 5 -9.38 12.22 5.69
CA THR A 5 -8.51 12.08 6.87
C THR A 5 -8.40 10.61 7.22
N ARG A 6 -7.32 10.25 7.92
CA ARG A 6 -7.14 8.89 8.42
C ARG A 6 -8.34 8.47 9.28
N ASP A 7 -8.69 9.27 10.28
CA ASP A 7 -9.73 8.92 11.23
C ASP A 7 -11.13 8.89 10.60
N GLY A 8 -11.32 9.66 9.53
CA GLY A 8 -12.57 9.67 8.77
C GLY A 8 -12.67 8.60 7.70
N THR A 9 -11.69 7.72 7.59
CA THR A 9 -11.63 6.67 6.57
C THR A 9 -11.79 5.31 7.23
N PRO A 10 -12.71 4.45 6.74
CA PRO A 10 -12.97 3.16 7.38
C PRO A 10 -11.80 2.19 7.25
N VAL A 11 -11.67 1.31 8.23
CA VAL A 11 -10.69 0.22 8.19
C VAL A 11 -11.11 -0.76 7.10
N ALA A 12 -10.20 -1.03 6.16
CA ALA A 12 -10.42 -1.99 5.08
C ALA A 12 -9.78 -3.34 5.37
N MET A 13 -8.72 -3.33 6.18
CA MET A 13 -7.99 -4.55 6.53
C MET A 13 -7.23 -4.31 7.83
N GLU A 14 -7.28 -5.25 8.77
CA GLU A 14 -6.57 -5.13 10.04
C GLU A 14 -5.91 -6.45 10.41
N GLY A 15 -4.99 -6.42 11.37
CA GLY A 15 -4.22 -7.56 11.82
C GLY A 15 -2.72 -7.29 11.72
N GLY A 16 -1.91 -7.96 12.56
CA GLY A 16 -0.46 -7.81 12.53
C GLY A 16 0.04 -6.38 12.80
N GLY A 17 -0.75 -5.55 13.49
CA GLY A 17 -0.42 -4.15 13.71
C GLY A 17 -0.77 -3.25 12.53
N LEU A 18 -1.44 -3.78 11.51
CA LEU A 18 -1.81 -3.06 10.31
C LEU A 18 -3.22 -2.46 10.48
N ASP A 19 -3.31 -1.13 10.45
CA ASP A 19 -4.57 -0.38 10.47
C ASP A 19 -4.76 0.26 9.09
N PHE A 20 -5.01 -0.59 8.09
CA PHE A 20 -5.14 -0.18 6.70
C PHE A 20 -6.51 0.43 6.48
N ARG A 21 -6.55 1.70 6.10
CA ARG A 21 -7.79 2.44 5.89
C ARG A 21 -7.91 2.90 4.46
N LYS A 22 -9.09 2.69 3.86
CA LYS A 22 -9.32 2.96 2.45
C LYS A 22 -10.76 3.36 2.20
N ARG A 23 -10.95 4.28 1.25
CA ARG A 23 -12.27 4.63 0.74
C ARG A 23 -12.15 5.13 -0.71
N GLU A 24 -13.29 5.17 -1.40
CA GLU A 24 -13.32 5.80 -2.71
C GLU A 24 -13.09 7.31 -2.57
N ALA A 25 -12.28 7.85 -3.49
CA ALA A 25 -11.93 9.27 -3.50
C ALA A 25 -12.60 10.05 -4.63
N GLY A 26 -13.26 9.33 -5.55
CA GLY A 26 -13.89 9.93 -6.73
C GLY A 26 -13.05 9.68 -7.99
N GLY A 27 -13.69 9.78 -9.15
CA GLY A 27 -13.00 9.61 -10.44
C GLY A 27 -12.43 8.22 -10.68
N GLY A 28 -12.99 7.18 -10.04
CA GLY A 28 -12.47 5.82 -10.16
C GLY A 28 -11.22 5.55 -9.32
N MET A 29 -10.86 6.50 -8.43
CA MET A 29 -9.69 6.39 -7.57
C MET A 29 -10.10 6.16 -6.12
N SER A 30 -9.23 5.48 -5.38
CA SER A 30 -9.36 5.30 -3.93
C SER A 30 -8.21 5.96 -3.22
N VAL A 31 -8.46 6.45 -2.00
CA VAL A 31 -7.43 6.94 -1.09
C VAL A 31 -7.20 5.91 0.02
N ALA A 32 -5.95 5.66 0.37
CA ALA A 32 -5.59 4.76 1.45
C ALA A 32 -4.60 5.42 2.40
N PHE A 33 -4.84 5.22 3.71
CA PHE A 33 -3.90 5.60 4.77
C PHE A 33 -3.32 4.32 5.34
N ILE A 34 -2.03 4.12 5.16
CA ILE A 34 -1.39 2.83 5.43
C ILE A 34 -0.24 3.00 6.40
N PRO A 35 -0.37 2.49 7.65
CA PRO A 35 0.78 2.34 8.54
C PRO A 35 1.41 0.97 8.27
N LEU A 36 2.74 0.93 8.22
CA LEU A 36 3.49 -0.33 8.13
C LEU A 36 4.49 -0.35 9.27
N PRO A 37 4.26 -1.17 10.30
CA PRO A 37 5.25 -1.32 11.38
C PRO A 37 6.61 -1.78 10.84
N GLU A 38 7.68 -1.36 11.50
CA GLU A 38 9.04 -1.79 11.15
C GLU A 38 9.10 -3.31 11.00
N GLY A 39 9.73 -3.77 9.92
CA GLY A 39 9.87 -5.19 9.61
C GLY A 39 8.74 -5.80 8.82
N THR A 40 7.66 -5.05 8.56
CA THR A 40 6.57 -5.53 7.72
C THR A 40 7.08 -5.72 6.30
N ASP A 41 7.00 -6.95 5.79
CA ASP A 41 7.36 -7.31 4.41
C ASP A 41 6.09 -7.82 3.74
N LEU A 42 5.64 -7.12 2.71
CA LEU A 42 4.41 -7.51 2.01
C LEU A 42 4.61 -8.56 0.92
N ALA A 43 5.86 -8.94 0.63
CA ALA A 43 6.13 -9.93 -0.41
C ALA A 43 5.36 -11.25 -0.22
N PRO A 44 5.29 -11.84 0.98
CA PRO A 44 4.50 -13.07 1.16
C PRO A 44 3.02 -12.90 0.84
N ALA A 45 2.44 -11.73 1.15
CA ALA A 45 1.03 -11.46 0.90
C ALA A 45 0.73 -11.27 -0.59
N LEU A 46 1.73 -10.95 -1.39
CA LEU A 46 1.61 -10.71 -2.83
C LEU A 46 1.84 -11.97 -3.65
N LYS A 47 2.25 -13.06 -3.02
CA LYS A 47 2.50 -14.34 -3.70
C LYS A 47 1.22 -14.81 -4.40
N GLY A 48 1.35 -15.21 -5.66
CA GLY A 48 0.22 -15.63 -6.49
C GLY A 48 -0.27 -14.57 -7.45
N LEU A 49 0.08 -13.29 -7.21
CA LEU A 49 -0.13 -12.24 -8.20
C LEU A 49 0.95 -12.36 -9.28
N ASP A 50 0.75 -11.66 -10.39
CA ASP A 50 1.68 -11.69 -11.52
C ASP A 50 3.10 -11.31 -11.06
N GLY A 51 4.06 -12.22 -11.26
CA GLY A 51 5.43 -12.06 -10.80
C GLY A 51 5.59 -12.04 -9.28
N ASP A 52 4.55 -12.41 -8.52
CA ASP A 52 4.48 -12.29 -7.05
C ASP A 52 4.68 -10.84 -6.58
N LEU A 53 4.21 -9.89 -7.37
CA LEU A 53 4.33 -8.46 -7.14
C LEU A 53 2.96 -7.79 -7.22
N CYS A 54 2.82 -6.64 -6.55
CA CYS A 54 1.62 -5.83 -6.66
C CYS A 54 1.59 -5.15 -8.03
N GLN A 55 0.51 -5.36 -8.77
CA GLN A 55 0.35 -4.81 -10.12
C GLN A 55 -0.48 -3.52 -10.15
N CYS A 56 -1.00 -3.08 -9.01
CA CYS A 56 -1.75 -1.84 -8.92
C CYS A 56 -0.81 -0.63 -8.81
N PRO A 57 -0.93 0.37 -9.67
CA PRO A 57 -0.12 1.58 -9.53
C PRO A 57 -0.62 2.42 -8.35
N HIS A 58 0.31 3.13 -7.71
CA HIS A 58 0.03 4.02 -6.58
C HIS A 58 0.73 5.36 -6.74
N TRP A 59 0.04 6.42 -6.35
CA TRP A 59 0.60 7.78 -6.24
C TRP A 59 0.42 8.21 -4.80
N GLY A 60 1.50 8.54 -4.11
CA GLY A 60 1.40 8.81 -2.68
C GLY A 60 2.49 9.70 -2.10
N TYR A 61 2.48 9.77 -0.77
CA TYR A 61 3.41 10.58 0.01
C TYR A 61 3.78 9.85 1.30
N VAL A 62 5.06 9.85 1.62
CA VAL A 62 5.58 9.23 2.86
C VAL A 62 5.63 10.29 3.94
N PHE A 63 4.82 10.11 5.00
CA PHE A 63 4.83 11.00 6.17
C PHE A 63 5.94 10.64 7.15
N LYS A 64 6.27 9.36 7.25
CA LYS A 64 7.15 8.86 8.30
C LYS A 64 7.84 7.58 7.82
N GLY A 65 9.11 7.42 8.22
CA GLY A 65 9.84 6.18 8.04
C GLY A 65 10.49 6.00 6.69
N ARG A 66 10.96 4.76 6.44
CA ARG A 66 11.63 4.38 5.19
C ARG A 66 11.09 3.07 4.69
N ILE A 67 10.91 2.99 3.38
CA ILE A 67 10.38 1.81 2.68
C ILE A 67 11.41 1.35 1.67
N ARG A 68 11.74 0.05 1.70
CA ARG A 68 12.46 -0.60 0.60
C ARG A 68 11.43 -1.11 -0.38
N MET A 69 11.52 -0.67 -1.63
CA MET A 69 10.64 -1.15 -2.69
C MET A 69 11.41 -2.07 -3.61
N ARG A 70 10.95 -3.34 -3.70
CA ARG A 70 11.53 -4.31 -4.61
C ARG A 70 10.71 -4.41 -5.88
N THR A 71 11.40 -4.51 -7.02
CA THR A 71 10.81 -4.72 -8.33
C THR A 71 11.54 -5.85 -9.04
N ALA A 72 11.09 -6.23 -10.24
CA ALA A 72 11.75 -7.27 -11.02
C ALA A 72 13.19 -6.90 -11.42
N THR A 73 13.54 -5.62 -11.41
CA THR A 73 14.84 -5.12 -11.88
C THR A 73 15.73 -4.55 -10.78
N GLY A 74 15.28 -4.53 -9.53
CA GLY A 74 16.11 -4.03 -8.44
C GLY A 74 15.31 -3.51 -7.26
N GLU A 75 15.97 -2.67 -6.46
CA GLU A 75 15.41 -2.12 -5.24
C GLU A 75 15.63 -0.62 -5.18
N GLU A 76 14.69 0.09 -4.55
CA GLU A 76 14.79 1.51 -4.27
C GLU A 76 14.32 1.76 -2.83
N VAL A 77 14.79 2.84 -2.21
CA VAL A 77 14.37 3.25 -0.88
C VAL A 77 13.65 4.58 -0.97
N TYR A 78 12.49 4.66 -0.33
CA TYR A 78 11.68 5.88 -0.22
C TYR A 78 11.61 6.28 1.24
N GLU A 79 11.61 7.58 1.53
CA GLU A 79 11.66 8.07 2.91
C GLU A 79 10.72 9.24 3.15
N ALA A 80 10.53 9.57 4.42
CA ALA A 80 9.65 10.66 4.85
C ALA A 80 9.94 11.95 4.09
N GLY A 81 8.88 12.63 3.66
CA GLY A 81 8.98 13.86 2.89
C GLY A 81 8.96 13.67 1.38
N GLN A 82 8.95 12.44 0.90
CA GLN A 82 8.93 12.15 -0.54
C GLN A 82 7.53 11.80 -1.03
N ALA A 83 7.13 12.40 -2.15
CA ALA A 83 6.00 11.94 -2.92
C ALA A 83 6.52 10.86 -3.88
N TYR A 84 5.67 9.89 -4.19
CA TYR A 84 6.10 8.76 -5.00
C TYR A 84 5.08 8.36 -6.06
N TYR A 85 5.59 7.70 -7.08
CA TYR A 85 4.80 6.87 -7.98
C TYR A 85 5.39 5.47 -7.97
N TRP A 86 4.57 4.49 -7.61
CA TRP A 86 4.96 3.08 -7.67
C TRP A 86 4.16 2.42 -8.80
N GLY A 87 4.84 2.13 -9.90
CA GLY A 87 4.20 1.48 -11.04
C GLY A 87 3.90 0.01 -10.77
N PRO A 88 3.20 -0.66 -11.69
CA PRO A 88 2.93 -2.09 -11.56
C PRO A 88 4.22 -2.90 -11.39
N GLY A 89 4.19 -3.92 -10.51
CA GLY A 89 5.32 -4.81 -10.30
C GLY A 89 6.22 -4.40 -9.14
N HIS A 90 5.65 -4.20 -7.96
CA HIS A 90 6.41 -3.80 -6.76
C HIS A 90 6.01 -4.60 -5.53
N ALA A 91 6.94 -4.66 -4.55
CA ALA A 91 6.70 -5.29 -3.24
C ALA A 91 7.40 -4.48 -2.15
N PRO A 92 6.65 -3.81 -1.25
CA PRO A 92 7.24 -2.97 -0.22
C PRO A 92 7.63 -3.74 1.04
N GLU A 93 8.68 -3.24 1.70
CA GLU A 93 9.12 -3.69 3.01
C GLU A 93 9.42 -2.46 3.87
N ALA A 94 8.87 -2.42 5.08
CA ALA A 94 9.10 -1.31 6.01
C ALA A 94 10.44 -1.49 6.73
N LEU A 95 11.37 -0.56 6.50
CA LEU A 95 12.67 -0.56 7.17
C LEU A 95 12.60 0.11 8.55
N GLU A 96 11.59 0.93 8.77
CA GLU A 96 11.26 1.61 10.01
C GLU A 96 9.73 1.61 10.11
N ASP A 97 9.17 2.12 11.20
CA ASP A 97 7.73 2.37 11.24
C ASP A 97 7.37 3.40 10.17
N VAL A 98 6.49 3.02 9.26
CA VAL A 98 6.14 3.81 8.07
C VAL A 98 4.70 4.28 8.16
N ASP A 99 4.45 5.46 7.62
CA ASP A 99 3.10 6.00 7.47
C ASP A 99 3.01 6.70 6.11
N VAL A 100 2.06 6.26 5.29
CA VAL A 100 1.86 6.82 3.95
C VAL A 100 0.40 7.11 3.68
N VAL A 101 0.15 8.03 2.76
CA VAL A 101 -1.14 8.17 2.09
C VAL A 101 -0.92 7.92 0.61
N GLU A 102 -1.82 7.17 -0.01
CA GLU A 102 -1.72 6.94 -1.45
C GLU A 102 -3.07 6.91 -2.13
N PHE A 103 -3.05 7.24 -3.43
CA PHE A 103 -4.20 7.17 -4.32
C PHE A 103 -3.95 6.10 -5.36
N SER A 104 -4.97 5.29 -5.66
CA SER A 104 -4.84 4.14 -6.56
C SER A 104 -6.15 3.92 -7.32
N PRO A 105 -6.09 3.36 -8.55
CA PRO A 105 -7.32 2.98 -9.25
C PRO A 105 -8.11 1.98 -8.43
N THR A 106 -9.39 2.28 -8.19
CA THR A 106 -10.23 1.50 -7.25
C THR A 106 -10.33 0.03 -7.63
N ALA A 107 -10.63 -0.28 -8.88
CA ALA A 107 -10.85 -1.67 -9.30
C ALA A 107 -9.58 -2.51 -9.14
N GLU A 108 -8.44 -1.98 -9.56
CA GLU A 108 -7.15 -2.68 -9.46
C GLU A 108 -6.70 -2.83 -8.01
N PHE A 109 -6.92 -1.79 -7.20
CA PHE A 109 -6.57 -1.82 -5.79
C PHE A 109 -7.42 -2.82 -5.02
N ASP A 110 -8.74 -2.84 -5.26
CA ASP A 110 -9.64 -3.79 -4.61
C ASP A 110 -9.24 -5.23 -4.92
N ALA A 111 -8.83 -5.51 -6.16
CA ALA A 111 -8.37 -6.84 -6.54
C ALA A 111 -7.13 -7.28 -5.75
N VAL A 112 -6.17 -6.37 -5.54
CA VAL A 112 -4.97 -6.66 -4.74
C VAL A 112 -5.34 -6.86 -3.27
N ILE A 113 -6.20 -6.02 -2.72
CA ILE A 113 -6.64 -6.13 -1.33
C ILE A 113 -7.36 -7.45 -1.09
N ASP A 114 -8.25 -7.86 -2.00
CA ASP A 114 -8.96 -9.14 -1.90
C ASP A 114 -7.98 -10.31 -1.93
N HIS A 115 -6.96 -10.23 -2.77
CA HIS A 115 -5.91 -11.25 -2.84
C HIS A 115 -5.13 -11.34 -1.52
N VAL A 116 -4.73 -10.19 -0.96
CA VAL A 116 -4.00 -10.12 0.31
C VAL A 116 -4.83 -10.70 1.46
N LYS A 117 -6.11 -10.38 1.51
CA LYS A 117 -7.04 -10.94 2.51
C LYS A 117 -7.15 -12.46 2.38
N ALA A 118 -7.24 -12.96 1.16
CA ALA A 118 -7.32 -14.41 0.91
C ALA A 118 -6.04 -15.12 1.34
N GLN A 119 -4.88 -14.54 1.12
CA GLN A 119 -3.60 -15.10 1.58
C GLN A 119 -3.52 -15.13 3.11
N ALA A 120 -3.96 -14.07 3.77
CA ALA A 120 -3.96 -13.99 5.23
C ALA A 120 -4.96 -14.96 5.87
N GLY A 121 -6.09 -15.21 5.21
CA GLY A 121 -7.15 -16.10 5.70
C GLY A 121 -6.92 -17.56 5.34
N GLY A 122 -5.99 -17.80 4.45
CA GLY A 122 -5.68 -19.15 3.97
C GLY A 122 -4.53 -19.74 4.70
#